data_298e83804b4fa696cf2ded6634d7726e
#
_entry.id   298e83804b4fa696cf2ded6634d7726e
#
_cell.length_a   1.000
_cell.length_b   1.000
_cell.length_c   1.000
_cell.angle_alpha   90.00
_cell.angle_beta   90.00
_cell.angle_gamma   90.00
#
_symmetry.space_group_name_H-M   'P 1'
#
loop_
_entity.id
_entity.type
_entity.pdbx_description
1 polymer ?
#
loop_
_entity_poly.entity_id
_entity_poly.type
_entity_poly.pdbx_seq_one_letter_code
_entity_poly.pdbx_strand_id
1 'polypeptide(L)'
;MNYDYLVVGAGLYGSAFAQKMQEKSRRVRVIDRREHLAGNIYTEEVEGIQVHRYGAHIFHTSDKKIWNYVNRFAEFNHYINSPVARYRDELYNLPFNMNTFSRMWGIVTPQEAKQKIAEQIADLGITEPKNLEEQALSLVGRDVYEKLVKGYTEKQWGRDCRELPAFIIKRLPLRFTYDNNYFTDRYQGIPIGGYTQIAEKLLEGTPVRLGVTYRDFVAGRQEGALAQGRGPGASDEALAGGAGPVYSREGDSFDRVLYTGMIDEYFDYCLGELQYRSLRFEEELLEGCGNYQGNAVVNYTEREVPYTRIIEHKHFEFGTQDCTVITREYPAAWQRGDEPYYPINDERNSRLYEEYVKLAAAEENVLFGGRLGQYKYYDMDKVIAEALKMAEGELRRAA
;
A
#
# COMPACT_ATOMS: atom_id res chain seq x y z
N MET A 1 -15.88 11.78 -27.88
CA MET A 1 -16.02 10.29 -28.06
C MET A 1 -16.90 9.74 -26.94
N ASN A 2 -17.57 8.60 -27.21
CA ASN A 2 -18.33 7.94 -26.13
C ASN A 2 -17.48 6.83 -25.54
N TYR A 3 -17.31 6.83 -24.21
CA TYR A 3 -16.61 5.81 -23.45
C TYR A 3 -17.60 5.05 -22.57
N ASP A 4 -17.41 3.74 -22.43
CA ASP A 4 -18.18 2.93 -21.49
C ASP A 4 -17.77 3.24 -20.05
N TYR A 5 -16.46 3.53 -19.84
CA TYR A 5 -15.93 3.81 -18.50
C TYR A 5 -14.93 4.97 -18.47
N LEU A 6 -15.07 5.84 -17.45
CA LEU A 6 -13.99 6.69 -16.94
C LEU A 6 -13.39 5.97 -15.72
N VAL A 7 -12.09 5.71 -15.75
CA VAL A 7 -11.34 5.18 -14.60
C VAL A 7 -10.55 6.29 -13.97
N VAL A 8 -10.80 6.57 -12.70
CA VAL A 8 -10.10 7.56 -11.90
C VAL A 8 -9.07 6.86 -11.04
N GLY A 9 -7.80 7.01 -11.40
CA GLY A 9 -6.64 6.37 -10.82
C GLY A 9 -5.95 5.39 -11.76
N ALA A 10 -4.72 5.72 -12.18
CA ALA A 10 -3.85 4.89 -13.03
C ALA A 10 -2.92 3.98 -12.20
N GLY A 11 -3.26 3.70 -10.95
CA GLY A 11 -2.62 2.72 -10.10
C GLY A 11 -2.99 1.30 -10.50
N LEU A 12 -2.42 0.30 -9.81
CA LEU A 12 -2.57 -1.12 -10.14
C LEU A 12 -4.04 -1.57 -10.26
N TYR A 13 -4.93 -1.06 -9.40
CA TYR A 13 -6.36 -1.41 -9.44
C TYR A 13 -7.05 -0.89 -10.71
N GLY A 14 -6.92 0.42 -10.97
CA GLY A 14 -7.55 1.03 -12.14
C GLY A 14 -6.99 0.50 -13.45
N SER A 15 -5.67 0.27 -13.51
CA SER A 15 -4.99 -0.29 -14.69
C SER A 15 -5.45 -1.73 -14.98
N ALA A 16 -5.56 -2.59 -13.94
CA ALA A 16 -6.04 -3.97 -14.12
C ALA A 16 -7.53 -4.02 -14.54
N PHE A 17 -8.37 -3.13 -13.97
CA PHE A 17 -9.77 -3.00 -14.39
C PHE A 17 -9.86 -2.54 -15.85
N ALA A 18 -9.14 -1.48 -16.22
CA ALA A 18 -9.14 -0.93 -17.57
C ALA A 18 -8.71 -1.97 -18.61
N GLN A 19 -7.63 -2.69 -18.34
CA GLN A 19 -7.13 -3.77 -19.19
C GLN A 19 -8.19 -4.85 -19.40
N LYS A 20 -8.86 -5.30 -18.33
CA LYS A 20 -9.89 -6.33 -18.41
C LYS A 20 -11.11 -5.88 -19.21
N MET A 21 -11.51 -4.62 -19.09
CA MET A 21 -12.59 -4.03 -19.88
C MET A 21 -12.22 -3.91 -21.35
N GLN A 22 -11.00 -3.47 -21.63
CA GLN A 22 -10.49 -3.34 -22.99
C GLN A 22 -10.39 -4.70 -23.71
N GLU A 23 -9.97 -5.78 -23.01
CA GLU A 23 -10.02 -7.17 -23.55
C GLU A 23 -11.42 -7.59 -24.00
N LYS A 24 -12.45 -6.92 -23.50
CA LYS A 24 -13.86 -7.16 -23.83
C LYS A 24 -14.45 -6.06 -24.70
N SER A 25 -13.60 -5.36 -25.44
CA SER A 25 -13.96 -4.30 -26.39
C SER A 25 -14.77 -3.15 -25.77
N ARG A 26 -14.63 -2.91 -24.45
CA ARG A 26 -15.18 -1.73 -23.80
C ARG A 26 -14.22 -0.57 -23.97
N ARG A 27 -14.76 0.60 -24.27
CA ARG A 27 -13.99 1.84 -24.42
C ARG A 27 -13.77 2.45 -23.04
N VAL A 28 -12.50 2.57 -22.65
CA VAL A 28 -12.09 3.08 -21.35
C VAL A 28 -11.20 4.31 -21.56
N ARG A 29 -11.37 5.32 -20.73
CA ARG A 29 -10.42 6.42 -20.54
C ARG A 29 -9.97 6.43 -19.09
N VAL A 30 -8.68 6.68 -18.87
CA VAL A 30 -8.09 6.74 -17.54
C VAL A 30 -7.60 8.15 -17.24
N ILE A 31 -7.80 8.60 -16.01
CA ILE A 31 -7.22 9.84 -15.50
C ILE A 31 -6.50 9.57 -14.17
N ASP A 32 -5.45 10.33 -13.89
CA ASP A 32 -4.77 10.29 -12.57
C ASP A 32 -4.34 11.70 -12.16
N ARG A 33 -4.39 11.98 -10.86
CA ARG A 33 -3.93 13.25 -10.28
C ARG A 33 -2.40 13.40 -10.31
N ARG A 34 -1.68 12.27 -10.33
CA ARG A 34 -0.21 12.23 -10.42
C ARG A 34 0.26 12.40 -11.85
N GLU A 35 1.49 12.85 -12.01
CA GLU A 35 2.15 13.01 -13.31
C GLU A 35 2.73 11.70 -13.87
N HIS A 36 2.50 10.58 -13.20
CA HIS A 36 3.00 9.26 -13.57
C HIS A 36 1.95 8.17 -13.41
N LEU A 37 2.12 7.06 -14.10
CA LEU A 37 1.34 5.82 -13.98
C LEU A 37 1.74 5.04 -12.72
N ALA A 38 1.10 3.89 -12.54
CA ALA A 38 1.41 2.86 -11.55
C ALA A 38 1.03 3.21 -10.09
N GLY A 39 0.62 4.45 -9.80
CA GLY A 39 0.22 4.80 -8.43
C GLY A 39 1.34 4.53 -7.41
N ASN A 40 1.05 3.82 -6.31
CA ASN A 40 2.05 3.54 -5.27
C ASN A 40 3.12 2.51 -5.68
N ILE A 41 2.92 1.75 -6.75
CA ILE A 41 3.94 0.83 -7.25
C ILE A 41 4.88 1.48 -8.28
N TYR A 42 4.81 2.81 -8.43
CA TYR A 42 5.70 3.54 -9.35
C TYR A 42 7.16 3.33 -8.99
N THR A 43 7.93 2.93 -10.00
CA THR A 43 9.39 2.84 -9.95
C THR A 43 9.98 3.75 -11.02
N GLU A 44 11.15 4.30 -10.72
CA GLU A 44 11.91 5.15 -11.62
C GLU A 44 13.37 4.71 -11.62
N GLU A 45 14.00 4.71 -12.79
CA GLU A 45 15.39 4.35 -12.92
C GLU A 45 16.31 5.53 -12.56
N VAL A 46 17.24 5.27 -11.62
CA VAL A 46 18.32 6.20 -11.22
C VAL A 46 19.63 5.44 -11.27
N GLU A 47 20.57 5.86 -12.12
CA GLU A 47 21.86 5.20 -12.30
C GLU A 47 21.76 3.67 -12.54
N GLY A 48 20.77 3.24 -13.31
CA GLY A 48 20.50 1.83 -13.60
C GLY A 48 19.93 1.04 -12.43
N ILE A 49 19.40 1.72 -11.41
CA ILE A 49 18.73 1.14 -10.23
C ILE A 49 17.26 1.50 -10.28
N GLN A 50 16.36 0.52 -10.19
CA GLN A 50 14.92 0.77 -10.10
C GLN A 50 14.55 1.20 -8.68
N VAL A 51 14.24 2.49 -8.51
CA VAL A 51 13.89 3.11 -7.23
C VAL A 51 12.39 3.06 -7.01
N HIS A 52 11.94 2.42 -5.92
CA HIS A 52 10.55 2.36 -5.51
C HIS A 52 10.17 3.65 -4.78
N ARG A 53 9.51 4.59 -5.48
CA ARG A 53 9.26 5.96 -4.99
C ARG A 53 8.29 6.04 -3.81
N TYR A 54 7.46 5.03 -3.60
CA TYR A 54 6.42 5.00 -2.55
C TYR A 54 6.62 3.85 -1.55
N GLY A 55 7.89 3.52 -1.27
CA GLY A 55 8.26 2.45 -0.35
C GLY A 55 8.48 1.10 -1.03
N ALA A 56 9.06 0.16 -0.30
CA ALA A 56 9.38 -1.17 -0.81
C ALA A 56 8.12 -1.94 -1.21
N HIS A 57 8.04 -2.34 -2.46
CA HIS A 57 6.99 -3.20 -2.98
C HIS A 57 7.59 -4.51 -3.46
N ILE A 58 7.17 -5.63 -2.89
CA ILE A 58 7.55 -6.97 -3.28
C ILE A 58 6.26 -7.71 -3.67
N PHE A 59 6.18 -8.20 -4.90
CA PHE A 59 5.02 -8.96 -5.33
C PHE A 59 5.07 -10.36 -4.74
N HIS A 60 3.98 -10.78 -4.11
CA HIS A 60 3.83 -12.15 -3.58
C HIS A 60 2.37 -12.59 -3.68
N THR A 61 2.15 -13.88 -3.88
CA THR A 61 0.82 -14.50 -3.93
C THR A 61 0.89 -16.01 -3.85
N SER A 62 -0.14 -16.63 -3.30
CA SER A 62 -0.37 -18.08 -3.43
C SER A 62 -1.37 -18.42 -4.54
N ASP A 63 -2.02 -17.41 -5.13
CA ASP A 63 -2.96 -17.59 -6.25
C ASP A 63 -2.22 -17.70 -7.58
N LYS A 64 -2.19 -18.92 -8.16
CA LYS A 64 -1.58 -19.17 -9.46
C LYS A 64 -2.21 -18.37 -10.61
N LYS A 65 -3.51 -18.02 -10.50
CA LYS A 65 -4.17 -17.24 -11.56
C LYS A 65 -3.64 -15.82 -11.57
N ILE A 66 -3.50 -15.22 -10.40
CA ILE A 66 -2.94 -13.88 -10.25
C ILE A 66 -1.46 -13.83 -10.64
N TRP A 67 -0.68 -14.85 -10.21
CA TRP A 67 0.71 -14.98 -10.66
C TRP A 67 0.84 -15.07 -12.17
N ASN A 68 0.05 -15.92 -12.82
CA ASN A 68 0.05 -16.04 -14.26
C ASN A 68 -0.45 -14.77 -14.96
N TYR A 69 -1.39 -14.05 -14.36
CA TYR A 69 -1.89 -12.78 -14.88
C TYR A 69 -0.79 -11.73 -14.92
N VAL A 70 -0.10 -11.49 -13.80
CA VAL A 70 0.91 -10.43 -13.71
C VAL A 70 2.13 -10.72 -14.58
N ASN A 71 2.51 -12.00 -14.73
CA ASN A 71 3.61 -12.44 -15.61
C ASN A 71 3.32 -12.25 -17.12
N ARG A 72 2.14 -11.87 -17.50
CA ARG A 72 1.86 -11.42 -18.89
C ARG A 72 2.44 -10.04 -19.17
N PHE A 73 2.68 -9.24 -18.15
CA PHE A 73 3.05 -7.82 -18.25
C PHE A 73 4.48 -7.52 -17.82
N ALA A 74 5.10 -8.40 -17.04
CA ALA A 74 6.52 -8.30 -16.66
C ALA A 74 7.10 -9.68 -16.39
N GLU A 75 8.40 -9.81 -16.60
CA GLU A 75 9.18 -10.94 -16.12
C GLU A 75 9.57 -10.68 -14.66
N PHE A 76 9.38 -11.65 -13.77
CA PHE A 76 9.73 -11.54 -12.36
C PHE A 76 11.02 -12.30 -12.07
N ASN A 77 11.91 -11.68 -11.31
CA ASN A 77 13.09 -12.35 -10.78
C ASN A 77 12.75 -13.28 -9.61
N HIS A 78 13.75 -13.92 -9.03
CA HIS A 78 13.61 -14.82 -7.89
C HIS A 78 13.93 -14.15 -6.54
N TYR A 79 13.68 -12.85 -6.42
CA TYR A 79 13.90 -12.14 -5.16
C TYR A 79 13.04 -12.72 -4.04
N ILE A 80 13.69 -13.05 -2.91
CA ILE A 80 13.04 -13.53 -1.69
C ILE A 80 13.16 -12.43 -0.64
N ASN A 81 12.02 -11.94 -0.16
CA ASN A 81 12.01 -10.90 0.86
C ASN A 81 12.48 -11.45 2.21
N SER A 82 13.62 -11.01 2.66
CA SER A 82 14.26 -11.42 3.91
C SER A 82 14.75 -10.19 4.68
N PRO A 83 13.83 -9.32 5.17
CA PRO A 83 14.20 -8.11 5.88
C PRO A 83 14.89 -8.43 7.19
N VAL A 84 15.70 -7.49 7.68
CA VAL A 84 16.31 -7.55 8.99
C VAL A 84 15.84 -6.38 9.85
N ALA A 85 15.90 -6.55 11.17
CA ALA A 85 15.64 -5.51 12.15
C ALA A 85 16.94 -5.14 12.85
N ARG A 86 17.24 -3.85 12.93
CA ARG A 86 18.32 -3.28 13.71
C ARG A 86 17.75 -2.72 15.02
N TYR A 87 18.33 -3.15 16.12
CA TYR A 87 18.11 -2.59 17.44
C TYR A 87 19.47 -2.27 18.08
N ARG A 88 19.82 -0.98 18.17
CA ARG A 88 21.16 -0.50 18.57
C ARG A 88 22.27 -1.11 17.69
N ASP A 89 23.15 -1.88 18.29
CA ASP A 89 24.26 -2.57 17.62
C ASP A 89 23.93 -4.04 17.28
N GLU A 90 22.67 -4.45 17.47
CA GLU A 90 22.22 -5.81 17.22
C GLU A 90 21.40 -5.87 15.92
N LEU A 91 21.59 -6.95 15.14
CA LEU A 91 20.79 -7.28 13.97
C LEU A 91 20.03 -8.58 14.19
N TYR A 92 18.75 -8.58 13.82
CA TYR A 92 17.83 -9.69 13.94
C TYR A 92 17.15 -9.98 12.62
N ASN A 93 16.95 -11.25 12.29
CA ASN A 93 16.18 -11.65 11.12
C ASN A 93 14.68 -11.44 11.34
N LEU A 94 13.97 -11.11 10.27
CA LEU A 94 12.52 -11.09 10.22
C LEU A 94 12.05 -12.12 9.16
N PRO A 95 10.89 -12.77 9.37
CA PRO A 95 10.01 -12.68 10.56
C PRO A 95 10.68 -13.23 11.82
N PHE A 96 10.03 -13.08 12.99
CA PHE A 96 10.56 -13.63 14.25
C PHE A 96 10.67 -15.14 14.15
N ASN A 97 11.88 -15.63 13.88
CA ASN A 97 12.17 -17.02 13.59
C ASN A 97 13.33 -17.55 14.43
N MET A 98 13.76 -18.80 14.18
CA MET A 98 14.85 -19.38 14.96
C MET A 98 16.17 -18.62 14.85
N ASN A 99 16.46 -17.93 13.71
CA ASN A 99 17.64 -17.08 13.62
C ASN A 99 17.54 -15.87 14.57
N THR A 100 16.34 -15.28 14.68
CA THR A 100 16.03 -14.20 15.63
C THR A 100 16.25 -14.67 17.06
N PHE A 101 15.70 -15.83 17.44
CA PHE A 101 15.74 -16.36 18.80
C PHE A 101 17.14 -16.86 19.18
N SER A 102 17.85 -17.52 18.26
CA SER A 102 19.23 -17.93 18.45
C SER A 102 20.15 -16.73 18.69
N ARG A 103 19.97 -15.67 17.89
CA ARG A 103 20.72 -14.42 18.06
C ARG A 103 20.41 -13.74 19.40
N MET A 104 19.15 -13.73 19.82
CA MET A 104 18.68 -13.05 21.01
C MET A 104 19.08 -13.76 22.31
N TRP A 105 19.01 -15.10 22.32
CA TRP A 105 19.12 -15.91 23.56
C TRP A 105 20.23 -16.96 23.54
N GLY A 106 20.96 -17.12 22.43
CA GLY A 106 22.02 -18.14 22.32
C GLY A 106 21.51 -19.58 22.28
N ILE A 107 20.22 -19.79 21.94
CA ILE A 107 19.56 -21.10 21.87
C ILE A 107 19.65 -21.68 20.47
N VAL A 108 19.45 -23.00 20.34
CA VAL A 108 19.57 -23.70 19.05
C VAL A 108 18.33 -24.51 18.67
N THR A 109 17.46 -24.84 19.62
CA THR A 109 16.30 -25.70 19.35
C THR A 109 14.96 -24.94 19.45
N PRO A 110 13.94 -25.34 18.66
CA PRO A 110 12.59 -24.79 18.78
C PRO A 110 11.97 -24.97 20.16
N GLN A 111 12.34 -26.02 20.89
CA GLN A 111 11.82 -26.26 22.24
C GLN A 111 12.36 -25.23 23.24
N GLU A 112 13.66 -24.93 23.19
CA GLU A 112 14.25 -23.88 24.02
C GLU A 112 13.62 -22.51 23.74
N ALA A 113 13.39 -22.18 22.47
CA ALA A 113 12.73 -20.92 22.08
C ALA A 113 11.31 -20.84 22.65
N LYS A 114 10.51 -21.89 22.50
CA LYS A 114 9.14 -21.95 23.05
C LYS A 114 9.13 -21.84 24.55
N GLN A 115 10.05 -22.54 25.23
CA GLN A 115 10.17 -22.48 26.69
C GLN A 115 10.53 -21.05 27.15
N LYS A 116 11.53 -20.42 26.51
CA LYS A 116 11.96 -19.05 26.85
C LYS A 116 10.83 -18.03 26.72
N ILE A 117 10.04 -18.13 25.63
CA ILE A 117 8.89 -17.27 25.41
C ILE A 117 7.81 -17.54 26.47
N ALA A 118 7.50 -18.81 26.75
CA ALA A 118 6.48 -19.18 27.72
C ALA A 118 6.84 -18.73 29.15
N GLU A 119 8.11 -18.85 29.55
CA GLU A 119 8.60 -18.33 30.82
C GLU A 119 8.36 -16.82 30.95
N GLN A 120 8.77 -16.04 29.93
CA GLN A 120 8.58 -14.59 29.93
C GLN A 120 7.09 -14.18 29.96
N ILE A 121 6.22 -14.92 29.26
CA ILE A 121 4.77 -14.66 29.26
C ILE A 121 4.17 -14.99 30.64
N ALA A 122 4.57 -16.10 31.24
CA ALA A 122 4.08 -16.52 32.56
C ALA A 122 4.43 -15.49 33.66
N ASP A 123 5.64 -14.94 33.61
CA ASP A 123 6.11 -13.93 34.55
C ASP A 123 5.33 -12.61 34.49
N LEU A 124 4.63 -12.33 33.36
CA LEU A 124 3.84 -11.11 33.19
C LEU A 124 2.45 -11.17 33.85
N GLY A 125 1.89 -12.36 34.03
CA GLY A 125 0.57 -12.55 34.64
C GLY A 125 -0.59 -11.90 33.87
N ILE A 126 -0.44 -11.64 32.55
CA ILE A 126 -1.46 -11.00 31.70
C ILE A 126 -2.46 -12.07 31.28
N THR A 127 -3.72 -11.95 31.74
CA THR A 127 -4.82 -12.85 31.38
C THR A 127 -5.72 -12.26 30.28
N GLU A 128 -5.99 -10.95 30.36
CA GLU A 128 -6.81 -10.20 29.40
C GLU A 128 -6.06 -8.92 29.02
N PRO A 129 -5.44 -8.87 27.82
CA PRO A 129 -4.71 -7.69 27.37
C PRO A 129 -5.63 -6.49 27.15
N LYS A 130 -5.31 -5.36 27.78
CA LYS A 130 -6.10 -4.11 27.74
C LYS A 130 -5.65 -3.15 26.63
N ASN A 131 -4.42 -3.27 26.22
CA ASN A 131 -3.78 -2.38 25.25
C ASN A 131 -2.80 -3.18 24.37
N LEU A 132 -2.18 -2.50 23.39
CA LEU A 132 -1.25 -3.09 22.46
C LEU A 132 -0.01 -3.66 23.15
N GLU A 133 0.54 -2.98 24.16
CA GLU A 133 1.70 -3.47 24.93
C GLU A 133 1.39 -4.82 25.56
N GLU A 134 0.32 -4.91 26.33
CA GLU A 134 -0.09 -6.15 27.01
C GLU A 134 -0.37 -7.28 26.01
N GLN A 135 -1.02 -6.94 24.88
CA GLN A 135 -1.28 -7.88 23.79
C GLN A 135 0.01 -8.41 23.17
N ALA A 136 0.96 -7.53 22.84
CA ALA A 136 2.23 -7.94 22.24
C ALA A 136 3.06 -8.78 23.24
N LEU A 137 3.17 -8.35 24.47
CA LEU A 137 3.86 -9.08 25.55
C LEU A 137 3.29 -10.49 25.74
N SER A 138 1.97 -10.64 25.70
CA SER A 138 1.30 -11.95 25.81
C SER A 138 1.52 -12.88 24.62
N LEU A 139 1.95 -12.34 23.47
CA LEU A 139 2.20 -13.11 22.25
C LEU A 139 3.66 -13.52 22.10
N VAL A 140 4.61 -12.63 22.40
CA VAL A 140 6.02 -12.81 22.03
C VAL A 140 7.00 -12.75 23.21
N GLY A 141 6.52 -12.42 24.41
CA GLY A 141 7.38 -12.19 25.58
C GLY A 141 8.06 -10.83 25.59
N ARG A 142 8.77 -10.54 26.67
CA ARG A 142 9.38 -9.22 26.93
C ARG A 142 10.50 -8.87 25.95
N ASP A 143 11.45 -9.76 25.73
CA ASP A 143 12.65 -9.43 24.95
C ASP A 143 12.34 -9.11 23.51
N VAL A 144 11.47 -9.89 22.87
CA VAL A 144 11.03 -9.64 21.49
C VAL A 144 10.20 -8.35 21.42
N TYR A 145 9.31 -8.14 22.40
CA TYR A 145 8.52 -6.91 22.46
C TYR A 145 9.40 -5.66 22.56
N GLU A 146 10.27 -5.60 23.57
CA GLU A 146 11.09 -4.41 23.83
C GLU A 146 12.07 -4.10 22.69
N LYS A 147 12.71 -5.13 22.12
CA LYS A 147 13.71 -4.93 21.07
C LYS A 147 13.11 -4.74 19.67
N LEU A 148 12.05 -5.44 19.34
CA LEU A 148 11.64 -5.56 17.92
C LEU A 148 10.23 -5.02 17.62
N VAL A 149 9.39 -4.81 18.65
CA VAL A 149 7.99 -4.40 18.43
C VAL A 149 7.73 -2.98 18.93
N LYS A 150 8.09 -2.69 20.18
CA LYS A 150 7.71 -1.46 20.89
C LYS A 150 8.07 -0.20 20.13
N GLY A 151 9.35 0.11 19.99
CA GLY A 151 9.80 1.37 19.43
C GLY A 151 9.41 1.52 17.96
N TYR A 152 9.37 0.42 17.18
CA TYR A 152 8.87 0.42 15.81
C TYR A 152 7.39 0.81 15.74
N THR A 153 6.57 0.19 16.59
CA THR A 153 5.13 0.46 16.65
C THR A 153 4.84 1.88 17.14
N GLU A 154 5.54 2.33 18.20
CA GLU A 154 5.38 3.70 18.72
C GLU A 154 5.72 4.77 17.68
N LYS A 155 6.77 4.57 16.88
CA LYS A 155 7.08 5.45 15.73
C LYS A 155 5.98 5.43 14.69
N GLN A 156 5.56 4.23 14.28
CA GLN A 156 4.57 4.07 13.23
C GLN A 156 3.22 4.72 13.60
N TRP A 157 2.83 4.65 14.88
CA TRP A 157 1.56 5.20 15.35
C TRP A 157 1.69 6.60 15.97
N GLY A 158 2.90 7.06 16.29
CA GLY A 158 3.15 8.33 16.96
C GLY A 158 2.63 8.38 18.39
N ARG A 159 2.38 7.22 19.03
CA ARG A 159 1.77 7.07 20.36
C ARG A 159 2.44 5.93 21.13
N ASP A 160 2.39 6.02 22.45
CA ASP A 160 2.84 4.93 23.33
C ASP A 160 1.99 3.66 23.13
N CYS A 161 2.60 2.48 23.14
CA CYS A 161 1.92 1.21 22.97
C CYS A 161 0.81 0.97 24.01
N ARG A 162 0.92 1.55 25.20
CA ARG A 162 -0.09 1.48 26.28
C ARG A 162 -1.36 2.27 25.97
N GLU A 163 -1.27 3.24 25.07
CA GLU A 163 -2.41 4.06 24.61
C GLU A 163 -3.09 3.49 23.37
N LEU A 164 -2.48 2.51 22.74
CA LEU A 164 -2.99 1.88 21.52
C LEU A 164 -3.88 0.68 21.86
N PRO A 165 -5.00 0.49 21.13
CA PRO A 165 -5.89 -0.66 21.33
C PRO A 165 -5.21 -2.00 21.06
N ALA A 166 -5.51 -3.01 21.84
CA ALA A 166 -4.97 -4.36 21.70
C ALA A 166 -5.23 -4.99 20.30
N PHE A 167 -6.36 -4.66 19.67
CA PHE A 167 -6.74 -5.24 18.38
C PHE A 167 -5.81 -4.87 17.21
N ILE A 168 -4.98 -3.82 17.34
CA ILE A 168 -3.99 -3.42 16.32
C ILE A 168 -3.00 -4.57 16.08
N ILE A 169 -2.63 -5.31 17.12
CA ILE A 169 -1.80 -6.50 17.03
C ILE A 169 -2.63 -7.73 17.42
N LYS A 170 -3.36 -8.29 16.45
CA LYS A 170 -4.14 -9.52 16.71
C LYS A 170 -3.25 -10.74 16.87
N ARG A 171 -2.11 -10.77 16.18
CA ARG A 171 -1.10 -11.84 16.22
C ARG A 171 0.24 -11.30 15.76
N LEU A 172 1.30 -11.79 16.37
CA LEU A 172 2.67 -11.64 15.89
C LEU A 172 3.15 -13.05 15.51
N PRO A 173 3.42 -13.31 14.24
CA PRO A 173 3.75 -14.65 13.79
C PRO A 173 5.15 -15.04 14.29
N LEU A 174 5.21 -16.01 15.18
CA LEU A 174 6.44 -16.67 15.61
C LEU A 174 6.66 -17.91 14.76
N ARG A 175 7.85 -18.05 14.19
CA ARG A 175 8.22 -19.22 13.37
C ARG A 175 9.36 -19.98 14.05
N PHE A 176 9.10 -21.25 14.35
CA PHE A 176 10.10 -22.11 14.98
C PHE A 176 10.89 -22.92 13.94
N THR A 177 11.29 -22.23 12.88
CA THR A 177 12.12 -22.72 11.77
C THR A 177 13.22 -21.69 11.48
N TYR A 178 14.28 -22.09 10.79
CA TYR A 178 15.37 -21.19 10.34
C TYR A 178 15.11 -20.53 8.98
N ASP A 179 13.85 -20.47 8.57
CA ASP A 179 13.45 -19.85 7.30
C ASP A 179 13.31 -18.32 7.45
N ASN A 180 14.11 -17.58 6.69
CA ASN A 180 14.10 -16.12 6.66
C ASN A 180 13.14 -15.53 5.61
N ASN A 181 12.45 -16.36 4.82
CA ASN A 181 11.47 -15.86 3.89
C ASN A 181 10.33 -15.16 4.64
N TYR A 182 10.17 -13.86 4.43
CA TYR A 182 9.16 -13.08 5.15
C TYR A 182 7.73 -13.51 4.81
N PHE A 183 7.47 -13.80 3.55
CA PHE A 183 6.16 -14.27 3.08
C PHE A 183 6.04 -15.80 3.17
N THR A 184 4.80 -16.26 3.34
CA THR A 184 4.47 -17.70 3.26
C THR A 184 3.88 -18.09 1.91
N ASP A 185 3.78 -17.12 1.01
CA ASP A 185 3.19 -17.32 -0.31
C ASP A 185 4.09 -18.16 -1.23
N ARG A 186 3.43 -18.88 -2.13
CA ARG A 186 4.10 -19.80 -3.05
C ARG A 186 4.95 -19.08 -4.10
N TYR A 187 4.54 -17.89 -4.51
CA TYR A 187 5.18 -17.08 -5.54
C TYR A 187 5.55 -15.74 -4.96
N GLN A 188 6.75 -15.26 -5.25
CA GLN A 188 7.19 -13.91 -4.96
C GLN A 188 8.32 -13.51 -5.92
N GLY A 189 8.53 -12.21 -6.07
CA GLY A 189 9.60 -11.67 -6.91
C GLY A 189 9.43 -10.17 -7.14
N ILE A 190 10.40 -9.60 -7.82
CA ILE A 190 10.42 -8.22 -8.30
C ILE A 190 10.38 -8.25 -9.82
N PRO A 191 9.57 -7.42 -10.49
CA PRO A 191 9.59 -7.32 -11.93
C PRO A 191 10.92 -6.74 -12.41
N ILE A 192 11.59 -7.44 -13.30
CA ILE A 192 12.86 -6.99 -13.90
C ILE A 192 12.58 -5.71 -14.72
N GLY A 193 13.31 -4.62 -14.42
CA GLY A 193 13.07 -3.30 -15.00
C GLY A 193 11.97 -2.50 -14.34
N GLY A 194 11.61 -2.85 -13.08
CA GLY A 194 10.70 -2.10 -12.22
C GLY A 194 9.21 -2.36 -12.46
N TYR A 195 8.39 -1.81 -11.58
CA TYR A 195 6.92 -2.02 -11.58
C TYR A 195 6.17 -1.15 -12.58
N THR A 196 6.69 0.01 -12.94
CA THR A 196 5.97 0.99 -13.79
C THR A 196 5.55 0.39 -15.12
N GLN A 197 6.40 -0.45 -15.74
CA GLN A 197 6.10 -1.16 -16.98
C GLN A 197 4.84 -2.02 -16.92
N ILE A 198 4.46 -2.52 -15.72
CA ILE A 198 3.23 -3.31 -15.56
C ILE A 198 2.01 -2.43 -15.84
N ALA A 199 1.98 -1.22 -15.27
CA ALA A 199 0.90 -0.28 -15.52
C ALA A 199 0.88 0.22 -16.98
N GLU A 200 2.05 0.48 -17.55
CA GLU A 200 2.20 0.86 -18.95
C GLU A 200 1.61 -0.20 -19.90
N LYS A 201 1.95 -1.46 -19.70
CA LYS A 201 1.43 -2.57 -20.52
C LYS A 201 -0.04 -2.87 -20.23
N LEU A 202 -0.51 -2.70 -19.01
CA LEU A 202 -1.94 -2.83 -18.68
C LEU A 202 -2.78 -1.76 -19.37
N LEU A 203 -2.24 -0.57 -19.56
CA LEU A 203 -2.92 0.58 -20.17
C LEU A 203 -2.55 0.79 -21.63
N GLU A 204 -1.81 -0.13 -22.25
CA GLU A 204 -1.45 -0.04 -23.67
C GLU A 204 -2.71 0.10 -24.54
N GLY A 205 -2.73 1.15 -25.39
CA GLY A 205 -3.87 1.48 -26.23
C GLY A 205 -5.05 2.13 -25.51
N THR A 206 -4.99 2.34 -24.20
CA THR A 206 -6.01 3.08 -23.43
C THR A 206 -5.64 4.55 -23.37
N PRO A 207 -6.54 5.50 -23.73
CA PRO A 207 -6.28 6.93 -23.52
C PRO A 207 -6.10 7.26 -22.02
N VAL A 208 -4.95 7.81 -21.65
CA VAL A 208 -4.63 8.22 -20.29
C VAL A 208 -4.37 9.72 -20.25
N ARG A 209 -4.86 10.40 -19.21
CA ARG A 209 -4.51 11.77 -18.88
C ARG A 209 -4.02 11.84 -17.44
N LEU A 210 -2.77 12.26 -17.27
CA LEU A 210 -2.10 12.45 -15.99
C LEU A 210 -2.20 13.91 -15.53
N GLY A 211 -1.87 14.21 -14.28
CA GLY A 211 -1.86 15.54 -13.71
C GLY A 211 -3.23 16.16 -13.53
N VAL A 212 -4.32 15.38 -13.52
CA VAL A 212 -5.68 15.90 -13.41
C VAL A 212 -6.46 15.20 -12.30
N THR A 213 -7.02 15.99 -11.39
CA THR A 213 -7.95 15.46 -10.38
C THR A 213 -9.29 15.12 -11.01
N TYR A 214 -10.06 14.22 -10.39
CA TYR A 214 -11.42 13.91 -10.84
C TYR A 214 -12.30 15.15 -10.83
N ARG A 215 -12.21 15.98 -9.78
CA ARG A 215 -12.95 17.24 -9.64
C ARG A 215 -12.62 18.22 -10.77
N ASP A 216 -11.35 18.44 -11.08
CA ASP A 216 -10.94 19.33 -12.16
C ASP A 216 -11.33 18.79 -13.53
N PHE A 217 -11.24 17.47 -13.69
CA PHE A 217 -11.70 16.81 -14.92
C PHE A 217 -13.19 17.04 -15.14
N VAL A 218 -14.05 16.86 -14.14
CA VAL A 218 -15.49 17.09 -14.21
C VAL A 218 -15.83 18.57 -14.37
N ALA A 219 -15.17 19.46 -13.61
CA ALA A 219 -15.43 20.90 -13.61
C ALA A 219 -14.93 21.63 -14.87
N GLY A 220 -14.18 20.96 -15.73
CA GLY A 220 -13.71 21.62 -16.94
C GLY A 220 -12.46 22.51 -16.78
N ARG A 221 -11.68 22.37 -15.72
CA ARG A 221 -10.48 23.16 -15.52
C ARG A 221 -9.32 22.63 -16.36
N GLN A 222 -8.62 23.54 -17.06
CA GLN A 222 -7.43 23.19 -17.85
C GLN A 222 -6.20 23.01 -16.96
N GLU A 223 -5.22 22.24 -17.44
CA GLU A 223 -3.89 22.12 -16.85
C GLU A 223 -3.24 23.48 -16.65
N GLY A 224 -2.61 23.72 -15.48
CA GLY A 224 -1.80 24.92 -15.22
C GLY A 224 -2.26 25.81 -14.08
N ALA A 225 -3.38 25.53 -13.41
CA ALA A 225 -3.84 26.30 -12.24
C ALA A 225 -3.46 25.64 -10.91
N LEU A 226 -2.24 25.10 -10.79
CA LEU A 226 -1.66 24.77 -9.49
C LEU A 226 -1.16 26.04 -8.82
N ALA A 227 -1.66 26.26 -7.60
CA ALA A 227 -1.26 27.31 -6.66
C ALA A 227 -1.82 28.72 -6.91
N GLN A 228 -3.07 28.93 -6.54
CA GLN A 228 -3.43 30.10 -5.70
C GLN A 228 -4.77 29.82 -5.03
N GLY A 229 -4.75 29.83 -3.68
CA GLY A 229 -5.89 29.50 -2.85
C GLY A 229 -7.13 30.32 -3.18
N ARG A 230 -8.25 29.65 -3.35
CA ARG A 230 -9.57 30.27 -3.24
C ARG A 230 -10.40 29.50 -2.22
N GLY A 231 -10.95 30.27 -1.30
CA GLY A 231 -11.77 29.84 -0.21
C GLY A 231 -13.11 29.22 -0.63
N PRO A 232 -13.88 28.67 0.33
CA PRO A 232 -15.10 27.92 0.10
C PRO A 232 -16.24 28.83 -0.30
N GLY A 233 -16.90 28.52 -1.40
CA GLY A 233 -18.10 29.24 -1.83
C GLY A 233 -18.36 29.15 -3.32
N ALA A 234 -18.75 27.97 -3.82
CA ALA A 234 -19.51 27.87 -5.07
C ALA A 234 -20.47 26.68 -4.92
N SER A 235 -21.75 26.99 -4.87
CA SER A 235 -22.85 26.03 -4.84
C SER A 235 -22.90 25.22 -6.13
N ASP A 236 -22.70 23.91 -6.02
CA ASP A 236 -22.92 22.95 -7.10
C ASP A 236 -24.40 22.51 -7.11
N GLU A 237 -25.20 23.16 -7.93
CA GLU A 237 -26.44 22.57 -8.44
C GLU A 237 -26.07 21.76 -9.71
N ALA A 238 -25.86 20.47 -9.60
CA ALA A 238 -26.04 19.47 -10.65
C ALA A 238 -25.51 18.07 -10.25
N LEU A 239 -26.15 17.41 -9.33
CA LEU A 239 -26.08 15.96 -9.17
C LEU A 239 -27.49 15.44 -8.87
N ALA A 240 -28.36 15.37 -9.87
CA ALA A 240 -29.66 14.71 -9.74
C ALA A 240 -30.00 13.97 -11.02
N GLY A 241 -30.14 12.67 -10.85
CA GLY A 241 -30.74 11.62 -11.63
C GLY A 241 -31.38 11.88 -12.99
N GLY A 242 -30.89 11.17 -13.99
CA GLY A 242 -31.51 11.00 -15.29
C GLY A 242 -30.74 9.98 -16.11
N ALA A 243 -31.44 9.11 -16.88
CA ALA A 243 -30.87 8.10 -17.75
C ALA A 243 -30.14 8.72 -18.95
N GLY A 244 -28.99 9.34 -18.70
CA GLY A 244 -28.08 9.91 -19.70
C GLY A 244 -26.62 9.59 -19.34
N PRO A 245 -25.64 9.88 -20.23
CA PRO A 245 -24.24 9.69 -19.89
C PRO A 245 -23.92 10.53 -18.64
N VAL A 246 -23.27 9.91 -17.67
CA VAL A 246 -23.01 10.49 -16.33
C VAL A 246 -22.18 11.77 -16.40
N TYR A 247 -21.34 11.86 -17.43
CA TYR A 247 -20.49 13.02 -17.68
C TYR A 247 -20.30 13.25 -19.17
N SER A 248 -20.39 14.51 -19.59
CA SER A 248 -20.05 14.94 -20.95
C SER A 248 -19.05 16.07 -20.85
N ARG A 249 -17.89 15.92 -21.54
CA ARG A 249 -16.90 16.98 -21.58
C ARG A 249 -16.05 16.93 -22.86
N GLU A 250 -15.77 18.11 -23.44
CA GLU A 250 -14.93 18.25 -24.64
C GLU A 250 -15.36 17.33 -25.80
N GLY A 251 -16.66 16.99 -25.87
CA GLY A 251 -17.17 16.00 -26.80
C GLY A 251 -17.02 14.55 -26.37
N ASP A 252 -16.53 14.26 -25.16
CA ASP A 252 -16.49 12.92 -24.57
C ASP A 252 -17.65 12.71 -23.59
N SER A 253 -18.23 11.52 -23.62
CA SER A 253 -19.25 11.06 -22.69
C SER A 253 -18.85 9.73 -22.07
N PHE A 254 -19.29 9.49 -20.83
CA PHE A 254 -18.96 8.30 -20.05
C PHE A 254 -20.24 7.71 -19.48
N ASP A 255 -20.46 6.41 -19.67
CA ASP A 255 -21.63 5.74 -19.12
C ASP A 255 -21.47 5.44 -17.63
N ARG A 256 -20.24 5.14 -17.21
CA ARG A 256 -19.90 4.81 -15.80
C ARG A 256 -18.52 5.34 -15.39
N VAL A 257 -18.35 5.51 -14.10
CA VAL A 257 -17.08 5.90 -13.47
C VAL A 257 -16.61 4.81 -12.52
N LEU A 258 -15.35 4.38 -12.62
CA LEU A 258 -14.65 3.70 -11.56
C LEU A 258 -13.79 4.71 -10.82
N TYR A 259 -14.14 5.01 -9.56
CA TYR A 259 -13.39 5.90 -8.70
C TYR A 259 -12.52 5.10 -7.73
N THR A 260 -11.19 5.31 -7.79
CA THR A 260 -10.22 4.62 -6.90
C THR A 260 -9.55 5.56 -5.89
N GLY A 261 -9.98 6.81 -5.83
CA GLY A 261 -9.57 7.80 -4.81
C GLY A 261 -10.24 7.57 -3.46
N MET A 262 -10.01 8.48 -2.52
CA MET A 262 -10.64 8.43 -1.20
C MET A 262 -12.15 8.62 -1.31
N ILE A 263 -12.92 7.70 -0.72
CA ILE A 263 -14.39 7.76 -0.80
C ILE A 263 -14.97 9.00 -0.14
N ASP A 264 -14.41 9.44 0.98
CA ASP A 264 -14.82 10.66 1.69
C ASP A 264 -14.50 11.93 0.89
N GLU A 265 -13.38 11.97 0.15
CA GLU A 265 -13.04 13.06 -0.77
C GLU A 265 -14.05 13.15 -1.93
N TYR A 266 -14.51 12.02 -2.46
CA TYR A 266 -15.54 12.01 -3.49
C TYR A 266 -16.82 12.73 -3.03
N PHE A 267 -17.23 12.53 -1.78
CA PHE A 267 -18.40 13.15 -1.16
C PHE A 267 -18.08 14.44 -0.42
N ASP A 268 -16.99 15.15 -0.75
CA ASP A 268 -16.59 16.43 -0.12
C ASP A 268 -16.54 16.36 1.42
N TYR A 269 -16.20 15.18 1.96
CA TYR A 269 -16.12 14.95 3.41
C TYR A 269 -17.40 15.29 4.18
N CYS A 270 -18.59 15.21 3.54
CA CYS A 270 -19.87 15.66 4.09
C CYS A 270 -20.25 14.96 5.40
N LEU A 271 -19.75 13.75 5.67
CA LEU A 271 -19.94 13.02 6.93
C LEU A 271 -18.71 13.12 7.88
N GLY A 272 -17.66 13.81 7.44
CA GLY A 272 -16.38 13.92 8.15
C GLY A 272 -15.26 13.12 7.48
N GLU A 273 -14.03 13.33 7.98
CA GLU A 273 -12.82 12.74 7.42
C GLU A 273 -12.56 11.33 7.95
N LEU A 274 -12.29 10.42 7.03
CA LEU A 274 -11.68 9.13 7.32
C LEU A 274 -10.17 9.36 7.61
N GLN A 275 -9.64 8.63 8.56
CA GLN A 275 -8.26 8.80 8.98
C GLN A 275 -7.32 7.80 8.28
N TYR A 276 -6.14 8.30 7.93
CA TYR A 276 -5.08 7.52 7.31
C TYR A 276 -3.77 7.71 8.05
N ARG A 277 -2.82 6.83 7.81
CA ARG A 277 -1.40 7.09 8.07
C ARG A 277 -0.74 7.47 6.76
N SER A 278 0.21 8.40 6.86
CA SER A 278 1.05 8.83 5.75
C SER A 278 2.50 8.40 5.96
N LEU A 279 3.30 8.53 4.92
CA LEU A 279 4.73 8.28 4.92
C LEU A 279 5.45 9.45 4.24
N ARG A 280 6.64 9.77 4.74
CA ARG A 280 7.57 10.67 4.09
C ARG A 280 8.84 9.91 3.74
N PHE A 281 9.37 10.13 2.55
CA PHE A 281 10.56 9.48 2.05
C PHE A 281 11.68 10.49 1.86
N GLU A 282 12.89 10.11 2.24
CA GLU A 282 14.12 10.83 1.94
C GLU A 282 15.04 9.91 1.15
N GLU A 283 15.29 10.28 -0.08
CA GLU A 283 16.14 9.52 -0.99
C GLU A 283 17.54 10.13 -1.05
N GLU A 284 18.53 9.27 -1.20
CA GLU A 284 19.93 9.65 -1.30
C GLU A 284 20.65 8.72 -2.28
N LEU A 285 21.26 9.30 -3.30
CA LEU A 285 22.21 8.62 -4.17
C LEU A 285 23.58 8.66 -3.51
N LEU A 286 24.16 7.50 -3.25
CA LEU A 286 25.47 7.34 -2.64
C LEU A 286 26.48 6.90 -3.72
N GLU A 287 27.20 7.87 -4.27
CA GLU A 287 28.29 7.61 -5.23
C GLU A 287 29.44 6.89 -4.54
N GLY A 288 30.06 5.93 -5.24
CA GLY A 288 31.19 5.16 -4.72
C GLY A 288 30.85 4.21 -3.54
N CYS A 289 29.56 4.04 -3.26
CA CYS A 289 29.06 3.09 -2.27
C CYS A 289 28.36 1.92 -2.97
N GLY A 290 29.07 0.86 -3.24
CA GLY A 290 28.52 -0.31 -3.94
C GLY A 290 27.56 -1.15 -3.09
N ASN A 291 27.57 -1.00 -1.76
CA ASN A 291 26.70 -1.72 -0.83
C ASN A 291 26.64 -0.98 0.50
N TYR A 292 25.49 -0.39 0.83
CA TYR A 292 25.31 0.44 2.02
C TYR A 292 24.99 -0.36 3.28
N GLN A 293 24.03 -1.29 3.19
CA GLN A 293 23.52 -2.01 4.37
C GLN A 293 23.46 -3.54 4.20
N GLY A 294 23.82 -4.06 3.01
CA GLY A 294 23.89 -5.50 2.75
C GLY A 294 22.54 -6.20 2.63
N ASN A 295 21.44 -5.47 2.58
CA ASN A 295 20.10 -6.02 2.41
C ASN A 295 19.16 -4.96 1.82
N ALA A 296 18.14 -5.38 1.07
CA ALA A 296 17.18 -4.45 0.49
C ALA A 296 16.41 -3.66 1.55
N VAL A 297 16.03 -4.28 2.67
CA VAL A 297 15.22 -3.63 3.71
C VAL A 297 15.79 -3.89 5.10
N VAL A 298 16.16 -2.83 5.79
CA VAL A 298 16.54 -2.86 7.21
C VAL A 298 15.54 -2.01 8.00
N ASN A 299 14.82 -2.65 8.93
CA ASN A 299 13.91 -1.98 9.85
C ASN A 299 14.69 -1.49 11.09
N TYR A 300 14.47 -0.25 11.49
CA TYR A 300 15.06 0.35 12.70
C TYR A 300 13.99 0.35 13.80
N THR A 301 14.20 -0.47 14.82
CA THR A 301 13.17 -0.71 15.84
C THR A 301 13.28 0.18 17.07
N GLU A 302 14.37 0.92 17.22
CA GLU A 302 14.56 1.90 18.30
C GLU A 302 13.66 3.12 18.10
N ARG A 303 13.11 3.66 19.18
CA ARG A 303 12.27 4.86 19.15
C ARG A 303 13.06 6.12 18.79
N GLU A 304 14.32 6.18 19.20
CA GLU A 304 15.23 7.32 19.01
C GLU A 304 15.63 7.52 17.54
N VAL A 305 15.60 6.47 16.74
CA VAL A 305 15.82 6.55 15.30
C VAL A 305 14.53 7.02 14.62
N PRO A 306 14.53 8.19 13.93
CA PRO A 306 13.27 8.82 13.51
C PRO A 306 12.57 8.13 12.34
N TYR A 307 13.29 7.33 11.54
CA TYR A 307 12.71 6.55 10.44
C TYR A 307 12.43 5.11 10.87
N THR A 308 11.49 4.47 10.19
CA THR A 308 11.11 3.07 10.46
C THR A 308 12.00 2.09 9.72
N ARG A 309 12.49 2.46 8.54
CA ARG A 309 13.35 1.59 7.72
C ARG A 309 14.23 2.38 6.77
N ILE A 310 15.28 1.73 6.31
CA ILE A 310 16.04 2.12 5.12
C ILE A 310 15.82 1.05 4.06
N ILE A 311 15.54 1.50 2.85
CA ILE A 311 15.45 0.67 1.64
C ILE A 311 16.70 0.93 0.81
N GLU A 312 17.45 -0.09 0.46
CA GLU A 312 18.56 -0.05 -0.50
C GLU A 312 18.10 -0.74 -1.78
N HIS A 313 17.71 0.06 -2.77
CA HIS A 313 16.90 -0.39 -3.90
C HIS A 313 17.60 -1.37 -4.82
N LYS A 314 18.91 -1.24 -5.03
CA LYS A 314 19.67 -2.11 -5.95
C LYS A 314 19.55 -3.61 -5.63
N HIS A 315 19.36 -3.96 -4.35
CA HIS A 315 19.24 -5.37 -3.94
C HIS A 315 17.98 -6.05 -4.46
N PHE A 316 16.94 -5.31 -4.82
CA PHE A 316 15.72 -5.90 -5.37
C PHE A 316 15.94 -6.60 -6.71
N GLU A 317 16.84 -6.07 -7.53
CA GLU A 317 17.20 -6.66 -8.83
C GLU A 317 18.65 -7.18 -8.87
N PHE A 318 19.24 -7.47 -7.71
CA PHE A 318 20.61 -7.99 -7.57
C PHE A 318 21.66 -7.10 -8.25
N GLY A 319 21.46 -5.78 -8.20
CA GLY A 319 22.29 -4.79 -8.87
C GLY A 319 23.74 -4.79 -8.40
N THR A 320 24.66 -4.53 -9.34
CA THR A 320 26.13 -4.56 -9.12
C THR A 320 26.79 -3.21 -9.38
N GLN A 321 26.02 -2.12 -9.47
CA GLN A 321 26.51 -0.77 -9.69
C GLN A 321 27.49 -0.34 -8.57
N ASP A 322 28.46 0.52 -8.89
CA ASP A 322 29.41 1.09 -7.91
C ASP A 322 28.77 2.16 -7.01
N CYS A 323 27.56 2.59 -7.32
CA CYS A 323 26.72 3.46 -6.51
C CYS A 323 25.50 2.71 -5.95
N THR A 324 24.81 3.30 -5.02
CA THR A 324 23.50 2.80 -4.54
C THR A 324 22.54 3.93 -4.26
N VAL A 325 21.24 3.65 -4.35
CA VAL A 325 20.17 4.56 -3.90
C VAL A 325 19.53 3.99 -2.66
N ILE A 326 19.48 4.79 -1.60
CA ILE A 326 18.79 4.47 -0.37
C ILE A 326 17.59 5.39 -0.17
N THR A 327 16.54 4.86 0.45
CA THR A 327 15.38 5.65 0.88
C THR A 327 15.15 5.42 2.37
N ARG A 328 15.12 6.52 3.15
CA ARG A 328 14.68 6.50 4.55
C ARG A 328 13.17 6.75 4.60
N GLU A 329 12.44 5.84 5.23
CA GLU A 329 10.98 5.91 5.38
C GLU A 329 10.61 6.43 6.76
N TYR A 330 9.94 7.59 6.79
CA TYR A 330 9.47 8.23 8.02
C TYR A 330 7.95 8.07 8.13
N PRO A 331 7.44 7.62 9.28
CA PRO A 331 6.00 7.63 9.53
C PRO A 331 5.51 9.07 9.72
N ALA A 332 4.36 9.38 9.18
CA ALA A 332 3.73 10.69 9.28
C ALA A 332 2.24 10.58 9.62
N ALA A 333 1.73 11.55 10.34
CA ALA A 333 0.29 11.75 10.46
C ALA A 333 -0.23 12.28 9.12
N TRP A 334 -1.32 11.71 8.63
CA TRP A 334 -1.95 12.17 7.42
C TRP A 334 -2.77 13.44 7.67
N GLN A 335 -2.70 14.37 6.73
CA GLN A 335 -3.54 15.57 6.65
C GLN A 335 -4.07 15.70 5.21
N ARG A 336 -5.11 16.48 5.00
CA ARG A 336 -5.60 16.77 3.64
C ARG A 336 -4.49 17.28 2.74
N GLY A 337 -4.34 16.64 1.59
CA GLY A 337 -3.26 16.94 0.63
C GLY A 337 -2.08 15.99 0.72
N ASP A 338 -1.92 15.27 1.83
CA ASP A 338 -0.91 14.21 1.94
C ASP A 338 -1.35 12.93 1.23
N GLU A 339 -0.39 12.09 0.86
CA GLU A 339 -0.68 10.76 0.32
C GLU A 339 -1.19 9.81 1.42
N PRO A 340 -2.40 9.22 1.26
CA PRO A 340 -2.94 8.24 2.18
C PRO A 340 -2.35 6.86 1.90
N TYR A 341 -1.52 6.34 2.82
CA TYR A 341 -0.91 5.02 2.65
C TYR A 341 -1.70 3.90 3.31
N TYR A 342 -2.16 4.11 4.53
CA TYR A 342 -2.83 3.06 5.33
C TYR A 342 -4.09 3.61 5.99
N PRO A 343 -5.27 2.99 5.77
CA PRO A 343 -6.49 3.34 6.49
C PRO A 343 -6.35 2.98 7.98
N ILE A 344 -6.89 3.81 8.86
CA ILE A 344 -6.96 3.53 10.30
C ILE A 344 -8.30 2.83 10.58
N ASN A 345 -8.28 1.51 10.64
CA ASN A 345 -9.47 0.67 10.81
C ASN A 345 -9.86 0.52 12.30
N ASP A 346 -10.07 1.64 13.00
CA ASP A 346 -10.70 1.65 14.32
C ASP A 346 -12.23 1.65 14.21
N GLU A 347 -12.92 1.58 15.36
CA GLU A 347 -14.39 1.51 15.40
C GLU A 347 -15.04 2.79 14.84
N ARG A 348 -14.47 3.98 15.15
CA ARG A 348 -14.97 5.25 14.65
C ARG A 348 -14.91 5.32 13.12
N ASN A 349 -13.71 5.04 12.56
CA ASN A 349 -13.52 5.12 11.13
C ASN A 349 -14.28 4.02 10.37
N SER A 350 -14.41 2.84 10.95
CA SER A 350 -15.21 1.75 10.37
C SER A 350 -16.70 2.13 10.27
N ARG A 351 -17.28 2.73 11.32
CA ARG A 351 -18.66 3.24 11.29
C ARG A 351 -18.82 4.38 10.27
N LEU A 352 -17.88 5.32 10.26
CA LEU A 352 -17.93 6.43 9.30
C LEU A 352 -17.84 5.92 7.85
N TYR A 353 -16.98 4.94 7.59
CA TYR A 353 -16.90 4.31 6.27
C TYR A 353 -18.22 3.61 5.87
N GLU A 354 -18.88 2.92 6.80
CA GLU A 354 -20.19 2.30 6.54
C GLU A 354 -21.26 3.33 6.12
N GLU A 355 -21.22 4.53 6.69
CA GLU A 355 -22.13 5.61 6.27
C GLU A 355 -21.78 6.12 4.85
N TYR A 356 -20.49 6.25 4.50
CA TYR A 356 -20.09 6.56 3.14
C TYR A 356 -20.49 5.46 2.14
N VAL A 357 -20.43 4.19 2.52
CA VAL A 357 -20.92 3.09 1.68
C VAL A 357 -22.41 3.22 1.36
N LYS A 358 -23.23 3.71 2.31
CA LYS A 358 -24.66 3.98 2.05
C LYS A 358 -24.85 5.10 1.02
N LEU A 359 -24.05 6.18 1.09
CA LEU A 359 -24.07 7.23 0.07
C LEU A 359 -23.61 6.68 -1.28
N ALA A 360 -22.53 5.90 -1.30
CA ALA A 360 -22.00 5.28 -2.50
C ALA A 360 -23.00 4.34 -3.18
N ALA A 361 -23.85 3.66 -2.42
CA ALA A 361 -24.90 2.79 -2.95
C ALA A 361 -26.01 3.55 -3.70
N ALA A 362 -26.16 4.85 -3.46
CA ALA A 362 -27.09 5.71 -4.17
C ALA A 362 -26.52 6.24 -5.53
N GLU A 363 -25.21 6.12 -5.72
CA GLU A 363 -24.53 6.50 -6.95
C GLU A 363 -24.65 5.40 -8.02
N GLU A 364 -25.75 5.41 -8.80
CA GLU A 364 -26.09 4.34 -9.74
C GLU A 364 -24.99 4.05 -10.78
N ASN A 365 -24.21 5.06 -11.16
CA ASN A 365 -23.25 5.00 -12.25
C ASN A 365 -21.78 5.12 -11.80
N VAL A 366 -21.53 5.11 -10.49
CA VAL A 366 -20.17 5.18 -9.92
C VAL A 366 -19.84 3.90 -9.19
N LEU A 367 -18.68 3.37 -9.47
CA LEU A 367 -18.09 2.23 -8.78
C LEU A 367 -16.95 2.73 -7.89
N PHE A 368 -16.96 2.35 -6.64
CA PHE A 368 -15.86 2.64 -5.72
C PHE A 368 -14.95 1.42 -5.58
N GLY A 369 -13.70 1.56 -5.98
CA GLY A 369 -12.73 0.48 -6.01
C GLY A 369 -11.37 0.86 -5.47
N GLY A 370 -10.50 -0.15 -5.27
CA GLY A 370 -9.15 0.07 -4.76
C GLY A 370 -9.09 0.35 -3.26
N ARG A 371 -7.88 0.53 -2.77
CA ARG A 371 -7.60 0.67 -1.33
C ARG A 371 -8.30 1.87 -0.70
N LEU A 372 -8.35 3.00 -1.39
CA LEU A 372 -8.92 4.25 -0.88
C LEU A 372 -10.44 4.29 -1.06
N GLY A 373 -10.95 3.88 -2.21
CA GLY A 373 -12.40 3.82 -2.47
C GLY A 373 -13.12 2.79 -1.61
N GLN A 374 -12.43 1.74 -1.17
CA GLN A 374 -12.96 0.70 -0.29
C GLN A 374 -12.47 0.81 1.16
N TYR A 375 -11.71 1.86 1.49
CA TYR A 375 -11.12 2.09 2.81
C TYR A 375 -10.51 0.82 3.42
N LYS A 376 -9.69 0.09 2.63
CA LYS A 376 -9.18 -1.22 3.00
C LYS A 376 -7.73 -1.40 2.57
N TYR A 377 -6.95 -2.03 3.44
CA TYR A 377 -5.60 -2.45 3.08
C TYR A 377 -5.64 -3.72 2.23
N TYR A 378 -4.95 -3.67 1.09
CA TYR A 378 -4.75 -4.80 0.18
C TYR A 378 -3.28 -4.93 -0.20
N ASP A 379 -2.75 -6.13 -0.22
CA ASP A 379 -1.52 -6.45 -0.94
C ASP A 379 -1.77 -6.44 -2.45
N MET A 380 -0.71 -6.32 -3.24
CA MET A 380 -0.82 -6.14 -4.70
C MET A 380 -1.63 -7.25 -5.40
N ASP A 381 -1.49 -8.49 -4.95
CA ASP A 381 -2.23 -9.63 -5.49
C ASP A 381 -3.74 -9.48 -5.27
N LYS A 382 -4.14 -9.02 -4.09
CA LYS A 382 -5.54 -8.75 -3.76
C LYS A 382 -6.08 -7.55 -4.50
N VAL A 383 -5.25 -6.51 -4.71
CA VAL A 383 -5.61 -5.36 -5.55
C VAL A 383 -5.99 -5.82 -6.95
N ILE A 384 -5.17 -6.67 -7.58
CA ILE A 384 -5.46 -7.23 -8.91
C ILE A 384 -6.72 -8.10 -8.87
N ALA A 385 -6.81 -9.02 -7.90
CA ALA A 385 -7.95 -9.93 -7.79
C ALA A 385 -9.29 -9.20 -7.68
N GLU A 386 -9.37 -8.18 -6.82
CA GLU A 386 -10.59 -7.39 -6.64
C GLU A 386 -10.91 -6.51 -7.87
N ALA A 387 -9.90 -5.96 -8.55
CA ALA A 387 -10.10 -5.23 -9.80
C ALA A 387 -10.68 -6.13 -10.90
N LEU A 388 -10.13 -7.32 -11.08
CA LEU A 388 -10.62 -8.29 -12.06
C LEU A 388 -12.03 -8.78 -11.73
N LYS A 389 -12.32 -9.03 -10.45
CA LYS A 389 -13.64 -9.42 -9.97
C LYS A 389 -14.69 -8.33 -10.21
N MET A 390 -14.35 -7.06 -9.97
CA MET A 390 -15.22 -5.92 -10.25
C MET A 390 -15.50 -5.83 -11.77
N ALA A 391 -14.47 -5.92 -12.60
CA ALA A 391 -14.63 -5.91 -14.05
C ALA A 391 -15.52 -7.05 -14.55
N GLU A 392 -15.35 -8.26 -14.03
CA GLU A 392 -16.20 -9.40 -14.37
C GLU A 392 -17.66 -9.22 -13.93
N GLY A 393 -17.90 -8.56 -12.79
CA GLY A 393 -19.22 -8.18 -12.32
C GLY A 393 -19.93 -7.24 -13.30
N GLU A 394 -19.21 -6.20 -13.73
CA GLU A 394 -19.70 -5.22 -14.71
C GLU A 394 -19.99 -5.83 -16.08
N LEU A 395 -19.12 -6.70 -16.56
CA LEU A 395 -19.31 -7.40 -17.84
C LEU A 395 -20.55 -8.30 -17.82
N ARG A 396 -20.86 -8.94 -16.68
CA ARG A 396 -22.09 -9.75 -16.52
C ARG A 396 -23.35 -8.90 -16.47
N ARG A 397 -23.27 -7.69 -15.90
CA ARG A 397 -24.41 -6.76 -15.84
C ARG A 397 -24.76 -6.21 -17.23
N ALA A 398 -23.75 -6.05 -18.10
CA ALA A 398 -23.91 -5.49 -19.44
C ALA A 398 -24.19 -6.52 -20.56
N ALA A 399 -24.22 -7.81 -20.21
CA ALA A 399 -24.56 -8.93 -21.09
C ALA A 399 -26.04 -9.30 -20.98
#